data_a422e03f38d180a0727bb88da9523a67
#
_entry.id   a422e03f38d180a0727bb88da9523a67
#
_cell.length_a   1.000
_cell.length_b   1.000
_cell.length_c   1.000
_cell.angle_alpha   90.00
_cell.angle_beta   90.00
_cell.angle_gamma   90.00
#
_symmetry.space_group_name_H-M   'P 1'
#
loop_
_entity.id
_entity.type
_entity.pdbx_description
1 polymer ?
#
loop_
_entity_poly.entity_id
_entity_poly.type
_entity_poly.pdbx_seq_one_letter_code
_entity_poly.pdbx_strand_id
1 'polypeptide(L)'
;MLTPEWKYEFYNDSEVIKFFIDNPIPELPNVVKKFNSFNLGAHKADLFRYYYLYLRGGFFMDSDAMIYKNIEEIVKDYAFVSVNNSRLAGAIFQGVIGASPKNEIIKEALFHLYNANMNFDIESNYLCFCHELYNILTRNNFDYKIKLYEERHGRQGRHCGIAEVWDENEFLFAHYFIEKIIPNTL
;
A
#
# COMPACT_ATOMS: atom_id res chain seq x y z
N MET A 1 -13.64 -3.45 18.68
CA MET A 1 -13.20 -3.42 17.27
C MET A 1 -13.22 -1.97 16.83
N LEU A 2 -12.07 -1.45 16.33
CA LEU A 2 -11.94 -0.02 15.99
C LEU A 2 -12.69 0.36 14.70
N THR A 3 -13.00 -0.62 13.84
CA THR A 3 -13.58 -0.38 12.51
C THR A 3 -14.69 -1.39 12.22
N PRO A 4 -15.84 -1.33 12.96
CA PRO A 4 -16.87 -2.36 12.87
C PRO A 4 -17.56 -2.43 11.50
N GLU A 5 -17.54 -1.31 10.74
CA GLU A 5 -18.15 -1.21 9.41
C GLU A 5 -17.28 -1.81 8.30
N TRP A 6 -16.00 -2.09 8.59
CA TRP A 6 -15.05 -2.60 7.61
C TRP A 6 -14.89 -4.10 7.73
N LYS A 7 -15.00 -4.79 6.59
CA LYS A 7 -14.71 -6.22 6.50
C LYS A 7 -13.21 -6.42 6.34
N TYR A 8 -12.60 -7.21 7.25
CA TYR A 8 -11.23 -7.66 7.09
C TYR A 8 -11.16 -8.82 6.09
N GLU A 9 -10.27 -8.72 5.13
CA GLU A 9 -9.99 -9.76 4.14
C GLU A 9 -8.49 -10.06 4.11
N PHE A 10 -8.14 -11.34 4.18
CA PHE A 10 -6.78 -11.84 4.08
C PHE A 10 -6.71 -12.81 2.90
N TYR A 11 -5.60 -12.76 2.17
CA TYR A 11 -5.39 -13.58 0.97
C TYR A 11 -4.01 -14.25 1.02
N ASN A 12 -3.96 -15.58 0.89
CA ASN A 12 -2.74 -16.30 0.55
C ASN A 12 -2.53 -16.34 -0.98
N ASP A 13 -1.36 -16.81 -1.44
CA ASP A 13 -1.01 -16.83 -2.88
C ASP A 13 -2.07 -17.55 -3.74
N SER A 14 -2.66 -18.66 -3.24
CA SER A 14 -3.68 -19.42 -3.98
C SER A 14 -4.98 -18.63 -4.12
N GLU A 15 -5.37 -17.91 -3.08
CA GLU A 15 -6.56 -17.05 -3.09
C GLU A 15 -6.36 -15.81 -3.97
N VAL A 16 -5.15 -15.26 -3.99
CA VAL A 16 -4.75 -14.17 -4.90
C VAL A 16 -4.89 -14.63 -6.36
N ILE A 17 -4.35 -15.81 -6.69
CA ILE A 17 -4.46 -16.35 -8.06
C ILE A 17 -5.92 -16.57 -8.43
N LYS A 18 -6.71 -17.14 -7.51
CA LYS A 18 -8.15 -17.30 -7.73
C LYS A 18 -8.86 -15.96 -7.92
N PHE A 19 -8.51 -14.94 -7.14
CA PHE A 19 -9.08 -13.60 -7.29
C PHE A 19 -8.80 -13.02 -8.68
N PHE A 20 -7.59 -13.16 -9.21
CA PHE A 20 -7.24 -12.71 -10.57
C PHE A 20 -8.07 -13.42 -11.65
N ILE A 21 -8.28 -14.74 -11.49
CA ILE A 21 -9.06 -15.55 -12.44
C ILE A 21 -10.54 -15.15 -12.40
N ASP A 22 -11.10 -14.97 -11.22
CA ASP A 22 -12.52 -14.65 -11.02
C ASP A 22 -12.87 -13.19 -11.36
N ASN A 23 -11.88 -12.30 -11.36
CA ASN A 23 -12.07 -10.86 -11.59
C ASN A 23 -11.08 -10.33 -12.65
N PRO A 24 -11.16 -10.78 -13.91
CA PRO A 24 -10.19 -10.41 -14.95
C PRO A 24 -10.27 -8.92 -15.30
N ILE A 25 -9.10 -8.29 -15.49
CA ILE A 25 -8.94 -6.99 -16.12
C ILE A 25 -8.48 -7.27 -17.55
N PRO A 26 -9.29 -6.90 -18.59
CA PRO A 26 -8.98 -7.25 -19.99
C PRO A 26 -7.60 -6.74 -20.44
N GLU A 27 -7.17 -5.59 -19.95
CA GLU A 27 -5.89 -4.97 -20.29
C GLU A 27 -4.68 -5.66 -19.61
N LEU A 28 -4.92 -6.59 -18.67
CA LEU A 28 -3.90 -7.32 -17.93
C LEU A 28 -4.06 -8.85 -18.09
N PRO A 29 -4.08 -9.38 -19.33
CA PRO A 29 -4.53 -10.75 -19.64
C PRO A 29 -3.67 -11.85 -19.00
N ASN A 30 -2.41 -11.57 -18.67
CA ASN A 30 -1.45 -12.53 -18.15
C ASN A 30 -1.08 -12.23 -16.68
N VAL A 31 -1.97 -11.64 -15.89
CA VAL A 31 -1.67 -11.19 -14.52
C VAL A 31 -1.19 -12.33 -13.61
N VAL A 32 -1.75 -13.54 -13.73
CA VAL A 32 -1.28 -14.73 -12.97
C VAL A 32 0.15 -15.09 -13.37
N LYS A 33 0.50 -15.05 -14.65
CA LYS A 33 1.87 -15.28 -15.10
C LYS A 33 2.81 -14.22 -14.57
N LYS A 34 2.40 -12.96 -14.59
CA LYS A 34 3.16 -11.84 -14.03
C LYS A 34 3.39 -12.03 -12.52
N PHE A 35 2.35 -12.35 -11.76
CA PHE A 35 2.43 -12.62 -10.32
C PHE A 35 3.44 -13.73 -10.00
N ASN A 36 3.38 -14.84 -10.74
CA ASN A 36 4.29 -15.97 -10.56
C ASN A 36 5.74 -15.69 -11.02
N SER A 37 5.95 -14.64 -11.82
CA SER A 37 7.29 -14.24 -12.24
C SER A 37 8.06 -13.43 -11.21
N PHE A 38 7.41 -12.93 -10.17
CA PHE A 38 8.06 -12.21 -9.09
C PHE A 38 8.79 -13.18 -8.13
N ASN A 39 10.07 -12.93 -7.90
CA ASN A 39 10.89 -13.69 -6.93
C ASN A 39 10.64 -13.23 -5.49
N LEU A 40 10.32 -11.93 -5.30
CA LEU A 40 10.10 -11.33 -3.99
C LEU A 40 8.61 -11.29 -3.64
N GLY A 41 8.26 -11.81 -2.46
CA GLY A 41 6.89 -11.77 -1.94
C GLY A 41 6.32 -10.34 -1.82
N ALA A 42 7.18 -9.36 -1.53
CA ALA A 42 6.77 -7.95 -1.49
C ALA A 42 6.22 -7.47 -2.84
N HIS A 43 6.89 -7.78 -3.96
CA HIS A 43 6.42 -7.38 -5.29
C HIS A 43 5.15 -8.14 -5.72
N LYS A 44 4.97 -9.38 -5.25
CA LYS A 44 3.69 -10.10 -5.39
C LYS A 44 2.57 -9.37 -4.65
N ALA A 45 2.84 -8.94 -3.42
CA ALA A 45 1.90 -8.16 -2.62
C ALA A 45 1.60 -6.80 -3.28
N ASP A 46 2.61 -6.12 -3.85
CA ASP A 46 2.43 -4.86 -4.59
C ASP A 46 1.47 -5.03 -5.76
N LEU A 47 1.66 -6.09 -6.58
CA LEU A 47 0.76 -6.36 -7.70
C LEU A 47 -0.67 -6.63 -7.22
N PHE A 48 -0.83 -7.45 -6.18
CA PHE A 48 -2.15 -7.80 -5.67
C PHE A 48 -2.85 -6.61 -5.03
N ARG A 49 -2.16 -5.81 -4.18
CA ARG A 49 -2.76 -4.63 -3.54
C ARG A 49 -3.28 -3.62 -4.54
N TYR A 50 -2.52 -3.32 -5.61
CA TYR A 50 -2.99 -2.42 -6.65
C TYR A 50 -4.15 -3.00 -7.45
N TYR A 51 -4.08 -4.29 -7.81
CA TYR A 51 -5.14 -4.95 -8.56
C TYR A 51 -6.46 -4.97 -7.77
N TYR A 52 -6.38 -5.34 -6.49
CA TYR A 52 -7.52 -5.37 -5.59
C TYR A 52 -8.13 -3.98 -5.39
N LEU A 53 -7.30 -3.01 -4.99
CA LEU A 53 -7.73 -1.64 -4.75
C LEU A 53 -8.31 -0.99 -6.01
N TYR A 54 -7.76 -1.27 -7.17
CA TYR A 54 -8.34 -0.79 -8.43
C TYR A 54 -9.75 -1.32 -8.67
N LEU A 55 -10.00 -2.60 -8.41
CA LEU A 55 -11.31 -3.20 -8.65
C LEU A 55 -12.34 -2.89 -7.56
N ARG A 56 -11.94 -2.95 -6.31
CA ARG A 56 -12.84 -2.93 -5.14
C ARG A 56 -12.74 -1.66 -4.32
N GLY A 57 -11.62 -0.95 -4.42
CA GLY A 57 -11.29 0.07 -3.43
C GLY A 57 -10.97 -0.53 -2.08
N GLY A 58 -10.99 0.30 -1.04
CA GLY A 58 -10.77 -0.14 0.32
C GLY A 58 -9.49 0.39 0.94
N PHE A 59 -9.07 -0.23 2.03
CA PHE A 59 -7.89 0.14 2.80
C PHE A 59 -6.96 -1.06 2.96
N PHE A 60 -5.82 -1.01 2.30
CA PHE A 60 -4.76 -2.00 2.43
C PHE A 60 -3.82 -1.64 3.56
N MET A 61 -3.40 -2.64 4.33
CA MET A 61 -2.39 -2.49 5.37
C MET A 61 -1.53 -3.74 5.43
N ASP A 62 -0.19 -3.58 5.55
CA ASP A 62 0.73 -4.69 5.73
C ASP A 62 0.41 -5.46 7.02
N SER A 63 0.66 -6.76 7.03
CA SER A 63 0.32 -7.65 8.15
C SER A 63 1.09 -7.38 9.44
N ASP A 64 2.18 -6.62 9.37
CA ASP A 64 2.99 -6.18 10.50
C ASP A 64 2.67 -4.74 10.95
N ALA A 65 1.59 -4.17 10.45
CA ALA A 65 1.08 -2.87 10.88
C ALA A 65 -0.09 -3.03 11.87
N MET A 66 -0.22 -2.07 12.79
CA MET A 66 -1.30 -2.00 13.76
C MET A 66 -1.99 -0.63 13.70
N ILE A 67 -3.31 -0.65 13.55
CA ILE A 67 -4.16 0.54 13.49
C ILE A 67 -4.65 0.92 14.89
N TYR A 68 -4.67 2.23 15.18
CA TYR A 68 -5.09 2.80 16.45
C TYR A 68 -6.28 3.76 16.33
N LYS A 69 -6.70 4.04 15.09
CA LYS A 69 -7.85 4.88 14.76
C LYS A 69 -8.85 4.15 13.89
N ASN A 70 -10.08 4.61 13.88
CA ASN A 70 -11.09 4.10 12.94
C ASN A 70 -10.65 4.41 11.50
N ILE A 71 -10.76 3.44 10.60
CA ILE A 71 -10.43 3.61 9.17
C ILE A 71 -11.26 4.74 8.56
N GLU A 72 -12.53 4.90 8.94
CA GLU A 72 -13.38 6.01 8.48
C GLU A 72 -12.78 7.38 8.81
N GLU A 73 -12.13 7.52 9.97
CA GLU A 73 -11.44 8.76 10.35
C GLU A 73 -10.16 9.00 9.56
N ILE A 74 -9.53 7.91 9.08
CA ILE A 74 -8.32 7.97 8.27
C ILE A 74 -8.67 8.30 6.82
N VAL A 75 -9.62 7.57 6.22
CA VAL A 75 -9.97 7.78 4.80
C VAL A 75 -10.84 9.01 4.57
N LYS A 76 -11.72 9.36 5.52
CA LYS A 76 -12.62 10.54 5.43
C LYS A 76 -13.27 10.63 4.02
N ASP A 77 -13.14 11.80 3.40
CA ASP A 77 -13.61 12.12 2.05
C ASP A 77 -12.48 12.10 0.99
N TYR A 78 -11.34 11.47 1.32
CA TYR A 78 -10.23 11.32 0.39
C TYR A 78 -10.46 10.14 -0.56
N ALA A 79 -10.23 10.36 -1.86
CA ALA A 79 -10.28 9.28 -2.85
C ALA A 79 -8.99 8.44 -2.88
N PHE A 80 -7.90 8.99 -2.33
CA PHE A 80 -6.64 8.28 -2.14
C PHE A 80 -5.97 8.73 -0.84
N VAL A 81 -5.51 7.77 -0.05
CA VAL A 81 -4.67 8.02 1.14
C VAL A 81 -3.46 7.10 1.13
N SER A 82 -2.31 7.61 1.54
CA SER A 82 -1.09 6.84 1.77
C SER A 82 -0.16 7.60 2.70
N VAL A 83 1.13 7.26 2.71
CA VAL A 83 2.11 7.79 3.66
C VAL A 83 3.37 8.24 2.94
N ASN A 84 3.83 9.45 3.21
CA ASN A 84 5.16 9.90 2.79
C ASN A 84 6.22 9.10 3.55
N ASN A 85 7.15 8.50 2.81
CA ASN A 85 8.26 7.79 3.44
C ASN A 85 9.26 8.80 4.03
N SER A 86 9.50 8.71 5.34
CA SER A 86 10.38 9.65 6.04
C SER A 86 11.87 9.34 5.90
N ARG A 87 12.21 8.11 5.53
CA ARG A 87 13.61 7.68 5.34
C ARG A 87 14.10 7.84 3.92
N LEU A 88 13.18 7.85 2.96
CA LEU A 88 13.49 7.85 1.55
C LEU A 88 12.75 8.98 0.85
N ALA A 89 13.48 10.05 0.57
CA ALA A 89 12.92 11.19 -0.15
C ALA A 89 12.44 10.78 -1.55
N GLY A 90 11.26 11.26 -1.95
CA GLY A 90 10.68 10.92 -3.25
C GLY A 90 10.13 9.48 -3.32
N ALA A 91 9.68 8.95 -2.20
CA ALA A 91 9.04 7.64 -2.14
C ALA A 91 7.77 7.67 -1.28
N ILE A 92 6.80 6.85 -1.64
CA ILE A 92 5.58 6.60 -0.86
C ILE A 92 5.75 5.26 -0.12
N PHE A 93 5.43 5.25 1.16
CA PHE A 93 5.37 4.02 1.93
C PHE A 93 4.11 3.24 1.54
N GLN A 94 4.29 2.08 0.93
CA GLN A 94 3.20 1.30 0.36
C GLN A 94 2.54 0.32 1.35
N GLY A 95 3.06 0.21 2.55
CA GLY A 95 2.48 -0.64 3.59
C GLY A 95 1.09 -0.21 4.05
N VAL A 96 0.65 1.00 3.65
CA VAL A 96 -0.70 1.49 3.90
C VAL A 96 -1.18 2.30 2.69
N ILE A 97 -2.28 1.87 2.09
CA ILE A 97 -2.93 2.56 0.97
C ILE A 97 -4.45 2.43 1.11
N GLY A 98 -5.14 3.56 1.13
CA GLY A 98 -6.59 3.62 0.94
C GLY A 98 -6.92 4.21 -0.42
N ALA A 99 -7.89 3.62 -1.12
CA ALA A 99 -8.30 4.14 -2.42
C ALA A 99 -9.78 3.85 -2.71
N SER A 100 -10.43 4.76 -3.42
CA SER A 100 -11.74 4.50 -4.02
C SER A 100 -11.62 3.49 -5.18
N PRO A 101 -12.67 2.72 -5.49
CA PRO A 101 -12.66 1.85 -6.67
C PRO A 101 -12.36 2.65 -7.94
N LYS A 102 -11.62 2.04 -8.87
CA LYS A 102 -11.23 2.65 -10.15
C LYS A 102 -10.39 3.93 -10.03
N ASN A 103 -9.72 4.10 -8.90
CA ASN A 103 -8.82 5.23 -8.67
C ASN A 103 -7.71 5.30 -9.73
N GLU A 104 -7.45 6.47 -10.29
CA GLU A 104 -6.50 6.67 -11.40
C GLU A 104 -5.05 6.48 -10.95
N ILE A 105 -4.70 6.89 -9.72
CA ILE A 105 -3.36 6.67 -9.16
C ILE A 105 -3.07 5.18 -9.06
N ILE A 106 -4.04 4.41 -8.53
CA ILE A 106 -3.92 2.95 -8.41
C ILE A 106 -3.86 2.28 -9.78
N LYS A 107 -4.67 2.75 -10.75
CA LYS A 107 -4.62 2.26 -12.13
C LYS A 107 -3.23 2.42 -12.72
N GLU A 108 -2.68 3.63 -12.66
CA GLU A 108 -1.38 3.94 -13.24
C GLU A 108 -0.26 3.12 -12.58
N ALA A 109 -0.25 3.03 -11.24
CA ALA A 109 0.69 2.20 -10.49
C ALA A 109 0.60 0.71 -10.87
N LEU A 110 -0.63 0.18 -10.98
CA LEU A 110 -0.88 -1.20 -11.40
C LEU A 110 -0.32 -1.48 -12.81
N PHE A 111 -0.61 -0.60 -13.77
CA PHE A 111 -0.16 -0.77 -15.15
C PHE A 111 1.36 -0.63 -15.27
N HIS A 112 1.96 0.30 -14.54
CA HIS A 112 3.41 0.44 -14.49
C HIS A 112 4.07 -0.85 -13.95
N LEU A 113 3.60 -1.36 -12.80
CA LEU A 113 4.12 -2.58 -12.21
C LEU A 113 3.91 -3.82 -13.11
N TYR A 114 2.74 -3.94 -13.73
CA TYR A 114 2.46 -5.04 -14.65
C TYR A 114 3.41 -5.05 -15.85
N ASN A 115 3.75 -3.88 -16.42
CA ASN A 115 4.62 -3.73 -17.58
C ASN A 115 6.11 -3.67 -17.24
N ALA A 116 6.49 -3.52 -15.97
CA ALA A 116 7.88 -3.41 -15.56
C ALA A 116 8.70 -4.64 -15.97
N ASN A 117 9.95 -4.40 -16.41
CA ASN A 117 10.88 -5.46 -16.78
C ASN A 117 11.46 -6.11 -15.52
N MET A 118 11.12 -7.38 -15.28
CA MET A 118 11.52 -8.13 -14.10
C MET A 118 13.03 -8.19 -13.87
N ASN A 119 13.80 -8.32 -14.94
CA ASN A 119 15.25 -8.57 -14.85
C ASN A 119 16.07 -7.29 -14.65
N PHE A 120 15.51 -6.12 -14.92
CA PHE A 120 16.24 -4.86 -14.89
C PHE A 120 15.67 -3.89 -13.86
N ASP A 121 14.35 -3.68 -13.87
CA ASP A 121 13.74 -2.62 -13.07
C ASP A 121 13.47 -3.06 -11.63
N ILE A 122 13.16 -4.34 -11.42
CA ILE A 122 12.64 -4.87 -10.13
C ILE A 122 13.73 -5.52 -9.29
N GLU A 123 14.58 -6.38 -9.89
CA GLU A 123 15.61 -7.07 -9.11
C GLU A 123 16.75 -6.16 -8.66
N SER A 124 17.02 -5.08 -9.41
CA SER A 124 18.05 -4.10 -9.08
C SER A 124 17.61 -3.04 -8.05
N ASN A 125 16.29 -2.85 -7.84
CA ASN A 125 15.78 -1.83 -6.96
C ASN A 125 14.48 -2.28 -6.25
N TYR A 126 14.62 -2.78 -5.04
CA TYR A 126 13.51 -3.22 -4.18
C TYR A 126 12.44 -2.15 -3.99
N LEU A 127 12.81 -0.87 -3.98
CA LEU A 127 11.93 0.26 -3.69
C LEU A 127 11.43 0.99 -4.95
N CYS A 128 11.66 0.43 -6.14
CA CYS A 128 11.30 1.08 -7.41
C CYS A 128 9.83 1.50 -7.48
N PHE A 129 8.92 0.68 -6.94
CA PHE A 129 7.48 0.99 -6.94
C PHE A 129 7.09 2.07 -5.92
N CYS A 130 7.83 2.21 -4.83
CA CYS A 130 7.64 3.32 -3.88
C CYS A 130 7.96 4.67 -4.53
N HIS A 131 9.04 4.72 -5.32
CA HIS A 131 9.41 5.90 -6.09
C HIS A 131 8.43 6.17 -7.24
N GLU A 132 8.00 5.12 -7.94
CA GLU A 132 7.04 5.32 -9.03
C GLU A 132 5.69 5.84 -8.54
N LEU A 133 5.19 5.36 -7.40
CA LEU A 133 3.96 5.88 -6.81
C LEU A 133 4.11 7.37 -6.45
N TYR A 134 5.27 7.79 -5.93
CA TYR A 134 5.58 9.20 -5.71
C TYR A 134 5.58 9.99 -7.02
N ASN A 135 6.21 9.47 -8.08
CA ASN A 135 6.25 10.11 -9.39
C ASN A 135 4.85 10.28 -9.98
N ILE A 136 3.97 9.26 -9.86
CA ILE A 136 2.58 9.35 -10.30
C ILE A 136 1.87 10.49 -9.60
N LEU A 137 2.03 10.60 -8.28
CA LEU A 137 1.38 11.63 -7.47
C LEU A 137 1.88 13.04 -7.78
N THR A 138 3.14 13.20 -8.18
CA THR A 138 3.77 14.51 -8.39
C THR A 138 3.67 15.02 -9.84
N ARG A 139 3.57 14.12 -10.82
CA ARG A 139 3.49 14.51 -12.24
C ARG A 139 2.06 14.78 -12.74
N ASN A 140 1.04 14.32 -12.00
CA ASN A 140 -0.35 14.44 -12.39
C ASN A 140 -1.10 15.43 -11.48
N ASN A 141 -2.13 16.07 -12.03
CA ASN A 141 -3.15 16.79 -11.26
C ASN A 141 -4.42 15.94 -11.23
N PHE A 142 -4.91 15.65 -10.05
CA PHE A 142 -6.11 14.85 -9.87
C PHE A 142 -7.26 15.73 -9.35
N ASP A 143 -8.46 15.57 -9.93
CA ASP A 143 -9.67 16.33 -9.55
C ASP A 143 -10.38 15.76 -8.31
N TYR A 144 -9.64 15.13 -7.39
CA TYR A 144 -10.16 14.58 -6.15
C TYR A 144 -9.17 14.75 -4.99
N LYS A 145 -9.67 14.62 -3.78
CA LYS A 145 -8.86 14.83 -2.59
C LYS A 145 -7.91 13.65 -2.35
N ILE A 146 -6.66 14.00 -2.12
CA ILE A 146 -5.57 13.08 -1.78
C ILE A 146 -5.02 13.47 -0.41
N LYS A 147 -4.72 12.48 0.43
CA LYS A 147 -4.03 12.69 1.69
C LYS A 147 -2.78 11.83 1.77
N LEU A 148 -1.66 12.44 2.07
CA LEU A 148 -0.43 11.77 2.43
C LEU A 148 -0.12 12.07 3.89
N TYR A 149 -0.13 11.04 4.71
CA TYR A 149 0.21 11.12 6.12
C TYR A 149 1.73 11.16 6.33
N GLU A 150 2.15 11.51 7.54
CA GLU A 150 3.56 11.60 7.90
C GLU A 150 4.04 10.34 8.60
N GLU A 151 5.11 9.74 8.08
CA GLU A 151 5.86 8.70 8.77
C GLU A 151 6.91 9.32 9.70
N ARG A 152 7.01 8.84 10.93
CA ARG A 152 7.98 9.29 11.93
C ARG A 152 8.76 8.10 12.48
N HIS A 153 10.08 8.24 12.58
CA HIS A 153 10.98 7.19 13.04
C HIS A 153 11.88 7.67 14.19
N GLY A 154 12.32 6.72 14.99
CA GLY A 154 13.34 6.91 16.00
C GLY A 154 12.99 8.05 16.95
N ARG A 155 13.80 9.14 16.95
CA ARG A 155 13.59 10.29 17.86
C ARG A 155 12.36 11.13 17.55
N GLN A 156 11.82 11.01 16.35
CA GLN A 156 10.60 11.73 15.93
C GLN A 156 9.33 10.95 16.32
N GLY A 157 9.41 9.63 16.46
CA GLY A 157 8.32 8.78 16.93
C GLY A 157 8.37 8.54 18.44
N ARG A 158 7.30 7.96 19.01
CA ARG A 158 7.22 7.62 20.44
C ARG A 158 8.04 6.40 20.79
N HIS A 159 8.27 5.51 19.84
CA HIS A 159 8.94 4.23 20.04
C HIS A 159 10.14 4.06 19.09
N CYS A 160 11.30 3.71 19.65
CA CYS A 160 12.49 3.43 18.88
C CYS A 160 12.31 2.11 18.10
N GLY A 161 12.65 2.11 16.80
CA GLY A 161 12.57 0.91 15.94
C GLY A 161 11.20 0.64 15.33
N ILE A 162 10.23 1.49 15.56
CA ILE A 162 8.88 1.44 14.97
C ILE A 162 8.72 2.64 14.05
N ALA A 163 8.11 2.45 12.88
CA ALA A 163 7.59 3.54 12.10
C ALA A 163 6.18 3.88 12.57
N GLU A 164 5.98 5.10 12.97
CA GLU A 164 4.69 5.62 13.38
C GLU A 164 4.14 6.53 12.30
N VAL A 165 2.83 6.47 12.07
CA VAL A 165 2.15 7.34 11.10
C VAL A 165 1.20 8.28 11.81
N TRP A 166 1.29 9.54 11.44
CA TRP A 166 0.64 10.66 12.10
C TRP A 166 -0.12 11.55 11.13
N ASP A 167 -1.24 12.11 11.59
CA ASP A 167 -1.89 13.28 11.01
C ASP A 167 -1.64 14.46 11.97
N GLU A 168 -0.74 15.36 11.60
CA GLU A 168 -0.29 16.44 12.48
C GLU A 168 0.16 15.94 13.87
N ASN A 169 -0.70 16.03 14.87
CA ASN A 169 -0.45 15.59 16.24
C ASN A 169 -1.23 14.32 16.64
N GLU A 170 -1.97 13.72 15.71
CA GLU A 170 -2.76 12.54 15.95
C GLU A 170 -2.05 11.27 15.45
N PHE A 171 -1.85 10.32 16.35
CA PHE A 171 -1.27 9.01 16.04
C PHE A 171 -2.32 8.09 15.42
N LEU A 172 -2.05 7.59 14.22
CA LEU A 172 -3.01 6.81 13.44
C LEU A 172 -2.70 5.31 13.46
N PHE A 173 -1.48 4.94 13.13
CA PHE A 173 -1.04 3.54 13.09
C PHE A 173 0.47 3.42 13.21
N ALA A 174 0.95 2.20 13.49
CA ALA A 174 2.36 1.87 13.57
C ALA A 174 2.68 0.69 12.65
N HIS A 175 3.89 0.70 12.10
CA HIS A 175 4.46 -0.36 11.30
C HIS A 175 5.75 -0.86 11.95
N TYR A 176 5.92 -2.18 12.07
CA TYR A 176 7.01 -2.79 12.82
C TYR A 176 8.12 -3.26 11.87
N PHE A 177 9.19 -2.46 11.69
CA PHE A 177 10.31 -2.79 10.80
C PHE A 177 11.30 -3.80 11.36
N ILE A 178 11.35 -3.97 12.68
CA ILE A 178 12.39 -4.77 13.31
C ILE A 178 11.74 -5.98 13.95
N GLU A 179 12.17 -7.14 13.44
CA GLU A 179 12.06 -8.45 14.06
C GLU A 179 11.12 -8.54 15.28
N LYS A 180 9.90 -9.01 15.04
CA LYS A 180 9.08 -9.73 16.02
C LYS A 180 8.78 -9.06 17.37
N ILE A 181 8.86 -7.75 17.50
CA ILE A 181 8.26 -7.09 18.66
C ILE A 181 6.80 -6.78 18.32
N ILE A 182 5.96 -7.80 18.33
CA ILE A 182 4.53 -7.59 18.52
C ILE A 182 4.40 -7.20 20.00
N PRO A 183 4.02 -5.96 20.33
CA PRO A 183 3.81 -5.61 21.71
C PRO A 183 2.68 -6.47 22.26
N ASN A 184 2.97 -7.31 23.25
CA ASN A 184 1.93 -8.11 23.91
C ASN A 184 0.96 -7.25 24.72
N THR A 185 1.15 -5.93 24.75
CA THR A 185 0.27 -4.97 25.44
C THR A 185 0.50 -3.55 24.91
N LEU A 186 -0.45 -3.00 24.25
CA LEU A 186 -0.73 -1.57 24.22
C LEU A 186 -2.11 -1.31 24.77
#